data_2aa15cfdc4e7573a0ad711f43ac634f2
#
_entry.id   2aa15cfdc4e7573a0ad711f43ac634f2
#
_cell.length_a   1.000
_cell.length_b   1.000
_cell.length_c   1.000
_cell.angle_alpha   90.00
_cell.angle_beta   90.00
_cell.angle_gamma   90.00
#
_symmetry.space_group_name_H-M   'P 1'
#
loop_
_entity.id
_entity.type
_entity.pdbx_description
1 polymer ?
#
loop_
_entity_poly.entity_id
_entity_poly.type
_entity_poly.pdbx_seq_one_letter_code
_entity_poly.pdbx_strand_id
1 'polypeptide(L)'
;MGRLADYHAAEHISAETHADAYTRPAFTLRNRLRRLVWNLCWLLLYRPSPRPLHGWRAALLRLFGATLGPDCHFYPASRIWAPWNLSCADHVAVADGAEIYNPSLIQIDSHVILSQGCYLCGATHDYNHPDFPLIAYRMHIEGYAWICARAAVAPGVRVGQGAVLGLGAVALRDLKPWTVYSGNPAVARMQRRRPGMDGNGAQQENEETTLGAIEIPSEPPAAHPPDLDRGPA
;
A
#
# COMPACT_ATOMS: atom_id res chain seq x y z
N MET A 1 -19.93 -10.13 12.41
CA MET A 1 -19.64 -10.04 10.96
C MET A 1 -20.20 -8.71 10.44
N GLY A 2 -19.43 -7.63 10.51
CA GLY A 2 -19.83 -6.32 10.00
C GLY A 2 -19.75 -6.32 8.48
N ARG A 3 -20.75 -5.76 7.84
CA ARG A 3 -20.89 -5.67 6.38
C ARG A 3 -19.67 -4.96 5.78
N LEU A 4 -19.07 -5.56 4.76
CA LEU A 4 -18.14 -4.96 3.81
C LEU A 4 -18.80 -3.87 2.93
N ALA A 5 -19.92 -3.29 3.35
CA ALA A 5 -20.88 -2.57 2.52
C ALA A 5 -20.64 -1.06 2.40
N ASP A 6 -19.60 -0.49 2.99
CA ASP A 6 -19.30 0.94 2.91
C ASP A 6 -17.97 1.24 2.19
N TYR A 7 -17.49 0.32 1.39
CA TYR A 7 -16.41 0.62 0.46
C TYR A 7 -16.95 1.49 -0.67
N HIS A 8 -16.40 2.69 -0.80
CA HIS A 8 -16.66 3.66 -1.86
C HIS A 8 -16.85 2.96 -3.20
N ALA A 9 -17.88 3.35 -3.94
CA ALA A 9 -18.39 2.73 -5.14
C ALA A 9 -17.38 1.87 -5.90
N ALA A 10 -17.53 0.56 -5.81
CA ALA A 10 -16.71 -0.37 -6.57
C ALA A 10 -16.90 -0.10 -8.06
N GLU A 11 -15.84 0.27 -8.75
CA GLU A 11 -15.85 0.27 -10.20
C GLU A 11 -15.70 -1.18 -10.65
N HIS A 12 -16.80 -1.77 -11.08
CA HIS A 12 -16.73 -3.06 -11.76
C HIS A 12 -15.92 -2.87 -13.04
N ILE A 13 -14.67 -3.36 -13.05
CA ILE A 13 -13.87 -3.46 -14.29
C ILE A 13 -14.35 -4.64 -15.14
N SER A 14 -15.56 -5.07 -14.96
CA SER A 14 -16.25 -5.92 -15.94
C SER A 14 -16.86 -5.02 -17.01
N ALA A 15 -16.06 -4.16 -17.61
CA ALA A 15 -16.55 -3.27 -18.66
C ALA A 15 -17.06 -4.00 -19.91
N GLU A 16 -16.90 -5.25 -20.03
CA GLU A 16 -17.41 -6.03 -21.18
C GLU A 16 -17.45 -7.49 -20.80
N THR A 17 -18.34 -7.89 -19.97
CA THR A 17 -18.81 -9.23 -20.11
C THR A 17 -19.17 -9.96 -18.81
N HIS A 18 -20.23 -10.60 -18.83
CA HIS A 18 -20.59 -11.88 -18.24
C HIS A 18 -19.59 -13.00 -18.62
N ALA A 19 -18.28 -12.76 -18.51
CA ALA A 19 -17.28 -13.73 -18.91
C ALA A 19 -16.65 -14.29 -17.63
N ASP A 20 -16.75 -15.59 -17.52
CA ASP A 20 -16.03 -16.41 -16.57
C ASP A 20 -14.56 -15.96 -16.48
N ALA A 21 -14.15 -15.43 -15.33
CA ALA A 21 -12.80 -14.92 -15.10
C ALA A 21 -11.72 -16.02 -15.18
N TYR A 22 -12.14 -17.27 -15.11
CA TYR A 22 -11.23 -18.41 -15.29
C TYR A 22 -10.88 -18.66 -16.75
N THR A 23 -11.74 -18.26 -17.70
CA THR A 23 -11.58 -18.56 -19.12
C THR A 23 -11.28 -17.36 -19.99
N ARG A 24 -11.52 -16.14 -19.52
CA ARG A 24 -11.34 -14.91 -20.30
C ARG A 24 -10.53 -13.85 -19.55
N PRO A 25 -9.73 -13.04 -20.28
CA PRO A 25 -8.98 -11.94 -19.67
C PRO A 25 -9.92 -10.88 -19.10
N ALA A 26 -9.71 -10.49 -17.84
CA ALA A 26 -10.48 -9.42 -17.17
C ALA A 26 -10.30 -8.02 -17.82
N PHE A 27 -9.25 -7.82 -18.63
CA PHE A 27 -8.94 -6.55 -19.25
C PHE A 27 -9.03 -6.58 -20.76
N THR A 28 -9.52 -5.47 -21.34
CA THR A 28 -9.61 -5.28 -22.79
C THR A 28 -8.25 -5.41 -23.48
N LEU A 29 -8.24 -5.78 -24.76
CA LEU A 29 -7.01 -5.87 -25.57
C LEU A 29 -6.25 -4.53 -25.56
N ARG A 30 -6.96 -3.40 -25.65
CA ARG A 30 -6.36 -2.05 -25.59
C ARG A 30 -5.60 -1.83 -24.28
N ASN A 31 -6.19 -2.22 -23.12
CA ASN A 31 -5.52 -2.11 -21.82
C ASN A 31 -4.28 -3.02 -21.77
N ARG A 32 -4.39 -4.25 -22.26
CA ARG A 32 -3.28 -5.22 -22.29
C ARG A 32 -2.11 -4.71 -23.15
N LEU A 33 -2.38 -4.17 -24.33
CA LEU A 33 -1.35 -3.58 -25.21
C LEU A 33 -0.71 -2.35 -24.55
N ARG A 34 -1.52 -1.46 -23.95
CA ARG A 34 -0.99 -0.28 -23.24
C ARG A 34 -0.07 -0.69 -22.08
N ARG A 35 -0.44 -1.72 -21.33
CA ARG A 35 0.42 -2.27 -20.28
C ARG A 35 1.67 -2.95 -20.80
N LEU A 36 1.58 -3.64 -21.93
CA LEU A 36 2.76 -4.24 -22.56
C LEU A 36 3.79 -3.16 -22.90
N VAL A 37 3.38 -2.08 -23.57
CA VAL A 37 4.25 -0.95 -23.91
C VAL A 37 4.82 -0.29 -22.65
N TRP A 38 4.00 -0.09 -21.63
CA TRP A 38 4.48 0.43 -20.34
C TRP A 38 5.50 -0.50 -19.66
N ASN A 39 5.23 -1.80 -19.63
CA ASN A 39 6.15 -2.77 -19.03
C ASN A 39 7.50 -2.82 -19.76
N LEU A 40 7.52 -2.69 -21.08
CA LEU A 40 8.75 -2.57 -21.85
C LEU A 40 9.49 -1.26 -21.52
N CYS A 41 8.79 -0.14 -21.47
CA CYS A 41 9.36 1.14 -21.05
C CYS A 41 9.90 1.07 -19.61
N TRP A 42 9.16 0.45 -18.69
CA TRP A 42 9.62 0.26 -17.31
C TRP A 42 10.89 -0.58 -17.24
N LEU A 43 10.95 -1.68 -17.99
CA LEU A 43 12.11 -2.58 -18.01
C LEU A 43 13.36 -1.94 -18.63
N LEU A 44 13.19 -1.19 -19.72
CA LEU A 44 14.31 -0.70 -20.53
C LEU A 44 14.76 0.71 -20.17
N LEU A 45 13.87 1.57 -19.70
CA LEU A 45 14.14 2.99 -19.49
C LEU A 45 13.96 3.45 -18.05
N TYR A 46 12.98 2.91 -17.33
CA TYR A 46 12.67 3.33 -15.98
C TYR A 46 13.58 2.63 -14.95
N ARG A 47 13.54 1.29 -14.90
CA ARG A 47 14.26 0.47 -13.92
C ARG A 47 15.80 0.61 -13.99
N PRO A 48 16.45 0.65 -15.15
CA PRO A 48 17.90 0.76 -15.21
C PRO A 48 18.42 2.20 -14.98
N SER A 49 17.52 3.18 -14.82
CA SER A 49 17.93 4.57 -14.63
C SER A 49 18.62 4.77 -13.29
N PRO A 50 19.69 5.59 -13.22
CA PRO A 50 20.39 5.93 -11.97
C PRO A 50 19.45 6.50 -10.90
N ARG A 51 19.70 6.21 -9.61
CA ARG A 51 18.85 6.63 -8.50
C ARG A 51 18.51 8.13 -8.48
N PRO A 52 19.43 9.08 -8.73
CA PRO A 52 19.12 10.51 -8.69
C PRO A 52 18.14 10.99 -9.76
N LEU A 53 17.91 10.20 -10.83
CA LEU A 53 17.06 10.60 -11.95
C LEU A 53 15.55 10.45 -11.65
N HIS A 54 15.08 11.01 -10.53
CA HIS A 54 13.66 11.01 -10.16
C HIS A 54 12.80 11.75 -11.20
N GLY A 55 13.29 12.89 -11.72
CA GLY A 55 12.60 13.65 -12.76
C GLY A 55 12.40 12.88 -14.06
N TRP A 56 13.38 12.06 -14.46
CA TRP A 56 13.26 11.16 -15.63
C TRP A 56 12.12 10.15 -15.44
N ARG A 57 12.08 9.47 -14.30
CA ARG A 57 11.03 8.49 -14.01
C ARG A 57 9.66 9.14 -13.91
N ALA A 58 9.56 10.33 -13.31
CA ALA A 58 8.33 11.11 -13.28
C ALA A 58 7.89 11.52 -14.71
N ALA A 59 8.83 11.92 -15.59
CA ALA A 59 8.51 12.23 -16.98
C ALA A 59 7.97 11.02 -17.74
N LEU A 60 8.57 9.84 -17.57
CA LEU A 60 8.06 8.60 -18.16
C LEU A 60 6.64 8.28 -17.65
N LEU A 61 6.39 8.39 -16.35
CA LEU A 61 5.06 8.16 -15.80
C LEU A 61 4.02 9.13 -16.37
N ARG A 62 4.36 10.44 -16.50
CA ARG A 62 3.48 11.45 -17.14
C ARG A 62 3.22 11.13 -18.60
N LEU A 63 4.24 10.69 -19.36
CA LEU A 63 4.08 10.27 -20.77
C LEU A 63 3.04 9.15 -20.91
N PHE A 64 2.98 8.25 -19.92
CA PHE A 64 1.99 7.17 -19.88
C PHE A 64 0.68 7.57 -19.18
N GLY A 65 0.48 8.84 -18.86
CA GLY A 65 -0.79 9.40 -18.42
C GLY A 65 -0.96 9.54 -16.90
N ALA A 66 0.12 9.42 -16.11
CA ALA A 66 0.07 9.77 -14.69
C ALA A 66 -0.03 11.28 -14.51
N THR A 67 -0.87 11.72 -13.56
CA THR A 67 -0.91 13.10 -13.09
C THR A 67 0.01 13.22 -11.89
N LEU A 68 1.10 13.98 -12.01
CA LEU A 68 2.09 14.12 -10.95
C LEU A 68 2.40 15.59 -10.70
N GLY A 69 2.35 16.01 -9.44
CA GLY A 69 2.83 17.30 -8.98
C GLY A 69 4.36 17.41 -9.04
N PRO A 70 4.92 18.55 -8.63
CA PRO A 70 6.36 18.74 -8.53
C PRO A 70 6.99 17.86 -7.43
N ASP A 71 8.30 17.69 -7.51
CA ASP A 71 9.14 17.05 -6.49
C ASP A 71 8.70 15.65 -6.07
N CYS A 72 8.07 14.91 -6.98
CA CYS A 72 7.76 13.51 -6.77
C CYS A 72 9.01 12.65 -6.99
N HIS A 73 9.36 11.84 -6.00
CA HIS A 73 10.53 10.97 -6.00
C HIS A 73 10.14 9.50 -6.20
N PHE A 74 10.23 9.03 -7.43
CA PHE A 74 10.06 7.61 -7.74
C PHE A 74 11.44 6.93 -7.79
N TYR A 75 11.60 5.81 -7.10
CA TYR A 75 12.83 5.03 -7.10
C TYR A 75 12.83 3.98 -8.22
N PRO A 76 14.03 3.52 -8.68
CA PRO A 76 14.14 2.67 -9.89
C PRO A 76 13.36 1.37 -9.85
N ALA A 77 13.28 0.72 -8.68
CA ALA A 77 12.57 -0.54 -8.54
C ALA A 77 11.11 -0.39 -8.09
N SER A 78 10.58 0.84 -8.00
CA SER A 78 9.15 1.05 -7.77
C SER A 78 8.33 0.54 -8.96
N ARG A 79 7.19 -0.06 -8.69
CA ARG A 79 6.35 -0.66 -9.72
C ARG A 79 4.95 -0.05 -9.72
N ILE A 80 4.60 0.59 -10.81
CA ILE A 80 3.29 1.15 -11.05
C ILE A 80 2.61 0.33 -12.14
N TRP A 81 1.48 -0.30 -11.82
CA TRP A 81 0.81 -1.21 -12.74
C TRP A 81 0.17 -0.49 -13.93
N ALA A 82 -0.46 0.66 -13.70
CA ALA A 82 -1.13 1.49 -14.70
C ALA A 82 -0.87 2.98 -14.44
N PRO A 83 0.17 3.60 -15.01
CA PRO A 83 0.45 5.02 -14.77
C PRO A 83 -0.75 5.93 -15.03
N TRP A 84 -1.59 5.63 -15.99
CA TRP A 84 -2.79 6.42 -16.33
C TRP A 84 -3.90 6.40 -15.27
N ASN A 85 -3.79 5.54 -14.28
CA ASN A 85 -4.66 5.47 -13.10
C ASN A 85 -3.92 5.90 -11.83
N LEU A 86 -2.87 6.74 -11.96
CA LEU A 86 -2.13 7.28 -10.83
C LEU A 86 -2.21 8.79 -10.83
N SER A 87 -2.61 9.36 -9.70
CA SER A 87 -2.54 10.80 -9.43
C SER A 87 -1.76 11.03 -8.14
N CYS A 88 -0.66 11.75 -8.21
CA CYS A 88 0.12 12.18 -7.06
C CYS A 88 0.18 13.70 -7.01
N ALA A 89 -0.03 14.27 -5.82
CA ALA A 89 0.27 15.67 -5.56
C ALA A 89 1.79 15.87 -5.36
N ASP A 90 2.21 16.93 -4.67
CA ASP A 90 3.61 17.34 -4.56
C ASP A 90 4.38 16.49 -3.52
N HIS A 91 5.70 16.36 -3.68
CA HIS A 91 6.59 15.76 -2.68
C HIS A 91 6.23 14.32 -2.28
N VAL A 92 5.65 13.55 -3.19
CA VAL A 92 5.36 12.13 -2.95
C VAL A 92 6.61 11.30 -3.19
N ALA A 93 6.95 10.41 -2.25
CA ALA A 93 8.08 9.50 -2.38
C ALA A 93 7.59 8.05 -2.49
N VAL A 94 8.02 7.35 -3.56
CA VAL A 94 7.70 5.93 -3.81
C VAL A 94 9.00 5.16 -3.89
N ALA A 95 9.33 4.43 -2.81
CA ALA A 95 10.61 3.75 -2.64
C ALA A 95 10.77 2.49 -3.50
N ASP A 96 11.99 1.95 -3.52
CA ASP A 96 12.30 0.72 -4.25
C ASP A 96 11.45 -0.46 -3.79
N GLY A 97 10.91 -1.20 -4.74
CA GLY A 97 10.07 -2.36 -4.48
C GLY A 97 8.65 -2.03 -3.99
N ALA A 98 8.32 -0.75 -3.77
CA ALA A 98 6.93 -0.37 -3.55
C ALA A 98 6.12 -0.69 -4.81
N GLU A 99 4.98 -1.33 -4.62
CA GLU A 99 4.09 -1.73 -5.71
C GLU A 99 2.73 -1.05 -5.60
N ILE A 100 2.32 -0.38 -6.66
CA ILE A 100 1.03 0.27 -6.80
C ILE A 100 0.23 -0.51 -7.84
N TYR A 101 -0.61 -1.45 -7.37
CA TYR A 101 -1.54 -2.20 -8.19
C TYR A 101 -2.84 -1.41 -8.33
N ASN A 102 -2.96 -0.65 -9.42
CA ASN A 102 -3.99 0.35 -9.62
C ASN A 102 -4.83 0.13 -10.91
N PRO A 103 -5.64 -0.93 -10.98
CA PRO A 103 -6.60 -1.10 -12.07
C PRO A 103 -7.62 0.04 -12.15
N SER A 104 -7.99 0.65 -11.02
CA SER A 104 -8.73 1.91 -10.89
C SER A 104 -7.84 3.02 -10.32
N LEU A 105 -8.35 4.24 -10.24
CA LEU A 105 -7.59 5.41 -9.80
C LEU A 105 -7.10 5.26 -8.36
N ILE A 106 -5.79 5.44 -8.16
CA ILE A 106 -5.20 5.69 -6.84
C ILE A 106 -4.73 7.13 -6.80
N GLN A 107 -5.30 7.89 -5.86
CA GLN A 107 -4.92 9.27 -5.58
C GLN A 107 -4.02 9.31 -4.34
N ILE A 108 -2.92 10.03 -4.44
CA ILE A 108 -1.92 10.20 -3.37
C ILE A 108 -1.69 11.70 -3.19
N ASP A 109 -2.01 12.21 -2.02
CA ASP A 109 -1.85 13.63 -1.72
C ASP A 109 -0.39 13.99 -1.35
N SER A 110 -0.15 15.26 -1.08
CA SER A 110 1.20 15.79 -0.86
C SER A 110 1.89 15.19 0.37
N HIS A 111 3.23 15.06 0.30
CA HIS A 111 4.10 14.61 1.39
C HIS A 111 3.84 13.16 1.85
N VAL A 112 3.26 12.33 1.01
CA VAL A 112 3.08 10.90 1.30
C VAL A 112 4.36 10.14 1.01
N ILE A 113 4.69 9.20 1.90
CA ILE A 113 5.83 8.30 1.73
C ILE A 113 5.33 6.85 1.63
N LEU A 114 5.65 6.21 0.51
CA LEU A 114 5.50 4.78 0.29
C LEU A 114 6.88 4.12 0.41
N SER A 115 7.12 3.43 1.51
CA SER A 115 8.41 2.81 1.82
C SER A 115 8.64 1.51 1.06
N GLN A 116 9.85 0.96 1.19
CA GLN A 116 10.34 -0.18 0.44
C GLN A 116 9.43 -1.40 0.54
N GLY A 117 9.05 -1.93 -0.61
CA GLY A 117 8.26 -3.15 -0.68
C GLY A 117 6.83 -3.03 -0.14
N CYS A 118 6.32 -1.83 0.13
CA CYS A 118 4.91 -1.68 0.49
C CYS A 118 4.01 -1.97 -0.72
N TYR A 119 2.76 -2.33 -0.46
CA TYR A 119 1.81 -2.75 -1.47
C TYR A 119 0.49 -2.00 -1.34
N LEU A 120 0.10 -1.28 -2.40
CA LEU A 120 -1.24 -0.72 -2.53
C LEU A 120 -2.06 -1.62 -3.46
N CYS A 121 -3.01 -2.35 -2.90
CA CYS A 121 -3.84 -3.30 -3.61
C CYS A 121 -5.14 -2.62 -4.08
N GLY A 122 -5.22 -2.20 -5.34
CA GLY A 122 -6.39 -1.49 -5.87
C GLY A 122 -7.51 -2.39 -6.38
N ALA A 123 -7.40 -3.73 -6.31
CA ALA A 123 -8.44 -4.63 -6.79
C ALA A 123 -8.48 -5.97 -6.05
N THR A 124 -9.63 -6.61 -6.13
CA THR A 124 -9.89 -7.97 -5.64
C THR A 124 -10.86 -8.68 -6.59
N HIS A 125 -11.28 -9.87 -6.24
CA HIS A 125 -12.35 -10.59 -6.95
C HIS A 125 -13.59 -10.73 -6.07
N ASP A 126 -14.78 -10.76 -6.68
CA ASP A 126 -15.97 -11.22 -5.98
C ASP A 126 -15.94 -12.74 -5.89
N TYR A 127 -15.41 -13.24 -4.79
CA TYR A 127 -15.25 -14.68 -4.55
C TYR A 127 -16.57 -15.39 -4.24
N ASN A 128 -17.68 -14.66 -4.06
CA ASN A 128 -19.01 -15.21 -3.88
C ASN A 128 -19.80 -15.29 -5.19
N HIS A 129 -19.31 -14.63 -6.25
CA HIS A 129 -19.93 -14.69 -7.56
C HIS A 129 -19.39 -15.89 -8.37
N PRO A 130 -20.25 -16.69 -9.04
CA PRO A 130 -19.81 -17.87 -9.78
C PRO A 130 -18.78 -17.57 -10.88
N ASP A 131 -18.84 -16.40 -11.50
CA ASP A 131 -17.91 -15.98 -12.55
C ASP A 131 -16.63 -15.31 -12.01
N PHE A 132 -16.46 -15.19 -10.69
CA PHE A 132 -15.27 -14.64 -10.02
C PHE A 132 -14.77 -13.32 -10.64
N PRO A 133 -15.64 -12.30 -10.86
CA PRO A 133 -15.28 -11.09 -11.57
C PRO A 133 -14.24 -10.27 -10.79
N LEU A 134 -13.36 -9.59 -11.53
CA LEU A 134 -12.41 -8.64 -10.94
C LEU A 134 -13.15 -7.35 -10.56
N ILE A 135 -12.96 -6.92 -9.31
CA ILE A 135 -13.52 -5.67 -8.78
C ILE A 135 -12.35 -4.76 -8.43
N ALA A 136 -12.31 -3.57 -9.01
CA ALA A 136 -11.33 -2.55 -8.65
C ALA A 136 -11.98 -1.41 -7.87
N TYR A 137 -11.17 -0.83 -6.99
CA TYR A 137 -11.59 0.24 -6.10
C TYR A 137 -10.70 1.45 -6.31
N ARG A 138 -11.30 2.63 -6.25
CA ARG A 138 -10.55 3.87 -6.07
C ARG A 138 -9.96 3.87 -4.67
N MET A 139 -8.73 4.35 -4.55
CA MET A 139 -8.08 4.50 -3.26
C MET A 139 -7.60 5.94 -3.09
N HIS A 140 -7.63 6.42 -1.87
CA HIS A 140 -7.13 7.75 -1.52
C HIS A 140 -6.18 7.65 -0.33
N ILE A 141 -4.94 8.08 -0.54
CA ILE A 141 -3.90 8.21 0.47
C ILE A 141 -3.72 9.69 0.75
N GLU A 142 -4.19 10.14 1.89
CA GLU A 142 -4.19 11.56 2.24
C GLU A 142 -2.82 12.06 2.67
N GLY A 143 -2.63 13.38 2.59
CA GLY A 143 -1.35 14.03 2.79
C GLY A 143 -0.66 13.66 4.10
N TYR A 144 0.68 13.67 4.09
CA TYR A 144 1.54 13.31 5.22
C TYR A 144 1.41 11.87 5.73
N ALA A 145 0.64 11.01 5.06
CA ALA A 145 0.56 9.60 5.40
C ALA A 145 1.89 8.89 5.12
N TRP A 146 2.18 7.88 5.92
CA TRP A 146 3.38 7.06 5.77
C TRP A 146 3.00 5.58 5.76
N ILE A 147 3.19 4.94 4.64
CA ILE A 147 3.07 3.48 4.49
C ILE A 147 4.48 2.91 4.65
N CYS A 148 4.73 2.29 5.80
CA CYS A 148 6.05 1.76 6.13
C CYS A 148 6.42 0.57 5.25
N ALA A 149 7.69 0.14 5.36
CA ALA A 149 8.21 -0.94 4.54
C ALA A 149 7.37 -2.22 4.71
N ARG A 150 7.11 -2.91 3.57
CA ARG A 150 6.35 -4.16 3.49
C ARG A 150 4.92 -4.08 4.05
N ALA A 151 4.41 -2.90 4.36
CA ALA A 151 3.01 -2.74 4.75
C ALA A 151 2.10 -2.86 3.52
N ALA A 152 0.89 -3.34 3.71
CA ALA A 152 -0.09 -3.52 2.64
C ALA A 152 -1.40 -2.78 2.95
N VAL A 153 -1.99 -2.17 1.92
CA VAL A 153 -3.27 -1.50 1.98
C VAL A 153 -4.25 -2.25 1.08
N ALA A 154 -5.35 -2.74 1.67
CA ALA A 154 -6.38 -3.51 0.97
C ALA A 154 -7.20 -2.63 0.00
N PRO A 155 -7.91 -3.26 -0.97
CA PRO A 155 -8.72 -2.54 -1.94
C PRO A 155 -9.76 -1.60 -1.30
N GLY A 156 -9.86 -0.37 -1.81
CA GLY A 156 -10.84 0.61 -1.37
C GLY A 156 -10.54 1.29 -0.03
N VAL A 157 -9.48 0.90 0.66
CA VAL A 157 -9.10 1.52 1.93
C VAL A 157 -8.66 2.96 1.72
N ARG A 158 -9.22 3.87 2.52
CA ARG A 158 -8.78 5.27 2.65
C ARG A 158 -7.75 5.38 3.76
N VAL A 159 -6.61 5.98 3.46
CA VAL A 159 -5.58 6.28 4.45
C VAL A 159 -5.68 7.76 4.82
N GLY A 160 -6.13 8.04 6.04
CA GLY A 160 -6.35 9.41 6.53
C GLY A 160 -5.06 10.20 6.66
N GLN A 161 -5.20 11.53 6.63
CA GLN A 161 -4.10 12.47 6.70
C GLN A 161 -3.14 12.17 7.87
N GLY A 162 -1.85 12.12 7.58
CA GLY A 162 -0.84 11.88 8.60
C GLY A 162 -0.89 10.49 9.26
N ALA A 163 -1.73 9.57 8.79
CA ALA A 163 -1.74 8.20 9.32
C ALA A 163 -0.42 7.49 9.02
N VAL A 164 -0.01 6.60 9.92
CA VAL A 164 1.17 5.75 9.76
C VAL A 164 0.74 4.29 9.80
N LEU A 165 1.01 3.58 8.73
CA LEU A 165 0.85 2.12 8.69
C LEU A 165 2.22 1.48 8.92
N GLY A 166 2.42 0.90 10.09
CA GLY A 166 3.70 0.39 10.58
C GLY A 166 4.29 -0.74 9.73
N LEU A 167 5.55 -1.07 9.99
CA LEU A 167 6.30 -2.10 9.26
C LEU A 167 5.52 -3.42 9.17
N GLY A 168 5.32 -3.93 7.95
CA GLY A 168 4.65 -5.21 7.71
C GLY A 168 3.17 -5.26 8.08
N ALA A 169 2.56 -4.14 8.46
CA ALA A 169 1.16 -4.09 8.84
C ALA A 169 0.23 -4.19 7.63
N VAL A 170 -0.99 -4.73 7.84
CA VAL A 170 -2.00 -4.89 6.77
C VAL A 170 -3.26 -4.12 7.13
N ALA A 171 -3.53 -3.03 6.39
CA ALA A 171 -4.75 -2.24 6.55
C ALA A 171 -5.90 -2.88 5.75
N LEU A 172 -6.89 -3.41 6.46
CA LEU A 172 -8.11 -3.97 5.89
C LEU A 172 -9.32 -3.03 6.00
N ARG A 173 -9.14 -1.87 6.64
CA ARG A 173 -10.16 -0.84 6.87
C ARG A 173 -9.52 0.53 6.81
N ASP A 174 -10.33 1.56 6.67
CA ASP A 174 -9.89 2.94 6.66
C ASP A 174 -9.06 3.28 7.91
N LEU A 175 -7.99 4.03 7.67
CA LEU A 175 -7.11 4.51 8.73
C LEU A 175 -7.50 5.94 9.10
N LYS A 176 -7.72 6.18 10.39
CA LYS A 176 -8.05 7.51 10.91
C LYS A 176 -6.85 8.46 10.77
N PRO A 177 -7.12 9.76 10.54
CA PRO A 177 -6.04 10.76 10.49
C PRO A 177 -5.16 10.75 11.73
N TRP A 178 -3.89 11.03 11.55
CA TRP A 178 -2.88 11.22 12.59
C TRP A 178 -2.78 10.07 13.60
N THR A 179 -3.03 8.86 13.15
CA THR A 179 -3.02 7.65 13.99
C THR A 179 -1.97 6.66 13.47
N VAL A 180 -1.22 6.05 14.38
CA VAL A 180 -0.25 5.00 14.09
C VAL A 180 -0.91 3.64 14.24
N TYR A 181 -0.76 2.81 13.21
CA TYR A 181 -1.30 1.46 13.14
C TYR A 181 -0.20 0.42 13.02
N SER A 182 -0.38 -0.75 13.59
CA SER A 182 0.52 -1.89 13.41
C SER A 182 -0.22 -3.22 13.47
N GLY A 183 0.42 -4.25 12.92
CA GLY A 183 -0.06 -5.64 12.95
C GLY A 183 -0.87 -6.06 11.72
N ASN A 184 -1.28 -7.33 11.69
CA ASN A 184 -2.15 -7.92 10.67
C ASN A 184 -3.29 -8.69 11.37
N PRO A 185 -4.54 -8.19 11.31
CA PRO A 185 -4.95 -6.90 10.75
C PRO A 185 -4.38 -5.70 11.52
N ALA A 186 -4.20 -4.56 10.83
CA ALA A 186 -3.69 -3.34 11.43
C ALA A 186 -4.68 -2.77 12.46
N VAL A 187 -4.19 -2.52 13.67
CA VAL A 187 -4.96 -1.89 14.75
C VAL A 187 -4.29 -0.60 15.19
N ALA A 188 -5.11 0.39 15.59
CA ALA A 188 -4.62 1.66 16.11
C ALA A 188 -3.81 1.44 17.40
N ARG A 189 -2.64 2.08 17.49
CA ARG A 189 -1.73 1.96 18.62
C ARG A 189 -1.63 3.26 19.42
N MET A 190 -1.43 4.37 18.70
CA MET A 190 -1.22 5.67 19.33
C MET A 190 -1.57 6.80 18.37
N GLN A 191 -1.78 8.00 18.91
CA GLN A 191 -1.88 9.23 18.12
C GLN A 191 -0.48 9.68 17.67
N ARG A 192 -0.36 10.05 16.40
CA ARG A 192 0.84 10.70 15.86
C ARG A 192 0.79 12.19 16.21
N ARG A 193 1.86 12.73 16.78
CA ARG A 193 2.00 14.18 16.96
C ARG A 193 2.02 14.88 15.59
N ARG A 194 1.34 16.00 15.48
CA ARG A 194 1.33 16.81 14.26
C ARG A 194 2.55 17.70 14.24
N PRO A 195 3.47 17.57 13.27
CA PRO A 195 4.62 18.45 13.19
C PRO A 195 4.17 19.92 13.07
N GLY A 196 4.68 20.78 13.96
CA GLY A 196 4.44 22.23 13.89
C GLY A 196 3.13 22.75 14.46
N MET A 197 2.27 21.93 15.07
CA MET A 197 1.05 22.39 15.72
C MET A 197 1.16 22.49 17.26
N ASP A 198 2.24 22.02 17.85
CA ASP A 198 2.50 22.19 19.29
C ASP A 198 3.20 23.53 19.55
N GLY A 199 2.58 24.62 19.08
CA GLY A 199 3.00 25.99 19.35
C GLY A 199 2.36 26.51 20.63
N ASN A 200 2.91 26.16 21.79
CA ASN A 200 3.23 27.08 22.88
C ASN A 200 3.95 26.34 24.03
N GLY A 201 5.19 26.70 24.25
CA GLY A 201 5.86 26.78 25.52
C GLY A 201 5.54 25.72 26.60
N ALA A 202 5.83 24.46 26.35
CA ALA A 202 6.18 23.56 27.45
C ALA A 202 7.68 23.28 27.31
N GLN A 203 8.41 23.80 28.28
CA GLN A 203 9.83 23.56 28.49
C GLN A 203 10.10 22.05 28.38
N GLN A 204 11.22 21.74 27.74
CA GLN A 204 11.85 20.44 27.75
C GLN A 204 11.98 19.95 29.18
N GLU A 205 11.03 19.23 29.68
CA GLU A 205 11.28 18.21 30.68
C GLU A 205 11.83 17.02 29.92
N ASN A 206 13.15 16.85 30.08
CA ASN A 206 13.86 15.63 29.75
C ASN A 206 13.29 14.48 30.58
N GLU A 207 12.16 13.93 30.19
CA GLU A 207 11.86 12.55 30.49
C GLU A 207 12.54 11.71 29.39
N GLU A 208 13.68 11.15 29.75
CA GLU A 208 14.16 9.89 29.19
C GLU A 208 13.01 8.91 29.26
N THR A 209 12.14 8.95 28.26
CA THR A 209 11.24 7.81 28.00
C THR A 209 12.16 6.70 27.54
N THR A 210 12.71 5.98 28.49
CA THR A 210 13.25 4.64 28.33
C THR A 210 12.33 3.94 27.36
N LEU A 211 12.79 3.74 26.14
CA LEU A 211 12.23 2.74 25.23
C LEU A 211 12.22 1.47 26.07
N GLY A 212 11.05 1.11 26.55
CA GLY A 212 10.87 -0.13 27.28
C GLY A 212 11.53 -1.22 26.46
N ALA A 213 12.64 -1.72 26.98
CA ALA A 213 13.33 -2.85 26.41
C ALA A 213 12.24 -3.90 26.16
N ILE A 214 12.10 -4.34 24.91
CA ILE A 214 11.34 -5.55 24.64
C ILE A 214 12.10 -6.62 25.39
N GLU A 215 11.58 -7.01 26.57
CA GLU A 215 12.05 -8.22 27.24
C GLU A 215 11.79 -9.38 26.27
N ILE A 216 12.83 -9.76 25.58
CA ILE A 216 12.85 -11.02 24.85
C ILE A 216 12.90 -12.09 25.94
N PRO A 217 11.86 -12.93 26.07
CA PRO A 217 11.90 -14.04 27.03
C PRO A 217 13.18 -14.88 26.74
N SER A 218 14.03 -15.02 27.71
CA SER A 218 15.35 -15.60 27.57
C SER A 218 15.37 -17.12 27.42
N GLU A 219 14.23 -17.80 27.41
CA GLU A 219 14.18 -19.22 27.07
C GLU A 219 12.79 -19.63 26.58
N PRO A 220 12.68 -20.43 25.50
CA PRO A 220 11.44 -21.14 25.21
C PRO A 220 11.19 -22.18 26.31
N PRO A 221 9.92 -22.42 26.70
CA PRO A 221 9.62 -23.48 27.66
C PRO A 221 10.17 -24.81 27.15
N ALA A 222 10.90 -25.51 28.02
CA ALA A 222 11.48 -26.82 27.72
C ALA A 222 10.38 -27.75 27.18
N ALA A 223 10.58 -28.23 25.95
CA ALA A 223 9.72 -29.23 25.37
C ALA A 223 9.84 -30.50 26.20
N HIS A 224 8.76 -30.93 26.88
CA HIS A 224 8.69 -32.26 27.46
C HIS A 224 8.83 -33.30 26.34
N PRO A 225 9.74 -34.26 26.45
CA PRO A 225 9.82 -35.36 25.50
C PRO A 225 8.50 -36.16 25.56
N PRO A 226 8.00 -36.64 24.41
CA PRO A 226 6.84 -37.51 24.41
C PRO A 226 7.17 -38.81 25.15
N ASP A 227 6.26 -39.17 26.07
CA ASP A 227 6.31 -40.42 26.82
C ASP A 227 6.09 -41.61 25.86
N LEU A 228 7.17 -42.20 25.40
CA LEU A 228 7.15 -43.40 24.56
C LEU A 228 7.36 -44.63 25.50
N ASP A 229 6.36 -44.94 26.28
CA ASP A 229 6.29 -46.31 26.83
C ASP A 229 4.90 -46.62 27.40
N ARG A 230 4.10 -47.33 26.62
CA ARG A 230 3.18 -48.39 27.05
C ARG A 230 2.67 -49.16 25.84
N GLY A 231 3.41 -50.26 25.57
CA GLY A 231 2.95 -51.30 24.67
C GLY A 231 1.73 -52.06 25.25
N PRO A 232 1.01 -52.77 24.38
CA PRO A 232 -0.26 -53.43 24.72
C PRO A 232 -0.06 -54.69 25.55
N ALA A 233 -0.92 -54.88 26.52
CA ALA A 233 -1.25 -56.20 27.12
C ALA A 233 -2.64 -56.59 26.65
#